data_8e2e004cf5ad1afe62300175ccc4c74d
#
_entry.id   8e2e004cf5ad1afe62300175ccc4c74d
#
_cell.length_a   1.000
_cell.length_b   1.000
_cell.length_c   1.000
_cell.angle_alpha   90.00
_cell.angle_beta   90.00
_cell.angle_gamma   90.00
#
_symmetry.space_group_name_H-M   'P 1'
#
loop_
_entity.id
_entity.type
_entity.pdbx_description
1 polymer ?
#
loop_
_entity_poly.entity_id
_entity_poly.type
_entity_poly.pdbx_seq_one_letter_code
_entity_poly.pdbx_strand_id
1 'polypeptide(L)'
;EKLIYVVNWRKVFPNARLIVPIDNTSLTKTFITAAEVLPLSRDEVSAKIFASYLFEFDVATYLFDLLTPAQADDDYDIQQHLLPAGNGFCGMAYSDVFVALKKQYNAILIGVSSIGPDGEYQLSKNPADNRLIESNDYLILILSGGSSNRLNEALQASIG
;
A
#
# COMPACT_ATOMS: atom_id res chain seq x y z
N GLU A 1 20.22 -21.24 -6.31
CA GLU A 1 21.00 -20.12 -6.87
C GLU A 1 20.41 -18.75 -6.49
N LYS A 2 19.12 -18.47 -6.75
CA LYS A 2 18.48 -17.17 -6.44
C LYS A 2 18.74 -16.70 -5.00
N LEU A 3 18.64 -17.59 -3.99
CA LEU A 3 18.80 -17.22 -2.59
C LEU A 3 20.23 -16.66 -2.29
N ILE A 4 21.25 -17.24 -2.88
CA ILE A 4 22.65 -16.78 -2.68
C ILE A 4 22.83 -15.36 -3.23
N TYR A 5 22.29 -15.06 -4.39
CA TYR A 5 22.33 -13.71 -4.96
C TYR A 5 21.61 -12.70 -4.06
N VAL A 6 20.43 -13.06 -3.57
CA VAL A 6 19.63 -12.18 -2.71
C VAL A 6 20.33 -11.89 -1.39
N VAL A 7 20.91 -12.91 -0.74
CA VAL A 7 21.71 -12.73 0.49
C VAL A 7 22.93 -11.82 0.25
N ASN A 8 23.58 -11.95 -0.88
CA ASN A 8 24.70 -11.08 -1.24
C ASN A 8 24.25 -9.64 -1.50
N TRP A 9 23.12 -9.45 -2.20
CA TRP A 9 22.54 -8.13 -2.43
C TRP A 9 22.12 -7.45 -1.12
N ARG A 10 21.58 -8.22 -0.17
CA ARG A 10 21.22 -7.70 1.16
C ARG A 10 22.44 -7.14 1.91
N LYS A 11 23.60 -7.79 1.79
CA LYS A 11 24.87 -7.31 2.37
C LYS A 11 25.33 -5.98 1.77
N VAL A 12 25.11 -5.80 0.47
CA VAL A 12 25.50 -4.57 -0.25
C VAL A 12 24.51 -3.43 -0.02
N PHE A 13 23.21 -3.77 0.08
CA PHE A 13 22.10 -2.81 0.24
C PHE A 13 21.26 -3.15 1.49
N PRO A 14 21.79 -2.94 2.71
CA PRO A 14 21.15 -3.40 3.95
C PRO A 14 19.80 -2.73 4.22
N ASN A 15 19.61 -1.51 3.73
CA ASN A 15 18.37 -0.73 3.93
C ASN A 15 17.39 -0.80 2.74
N ALA A 16 17.74 -1.52 1.67
CA ALA A 16 16.88 -1.63 0.51
C ALA A 16 15.74 -2.63 0.75
N ARG A 17 14.53 -2.29 0.35
CA ARG A 17 13.43 -3.26 0.29
C ARG A 17 13.60 -4.14 -0.95
N LEU A 18 13.89 -5.41 -0.74
CA LEU A 18 14.10 -6.38 -1.81
C LEU A 18 12.84 -7.20 -2.03
N ILE A 19 12.32 -7.18 -3.26
CA ILE A 19 11.19 -8.02 -3.69
C ILE A 19 11.75 -9.06 -4.66
N VAL A 20 11.50 -10.34 -4.37
CA VAL A 20 12.07 -11.44 -5.15
C VAL A 20 10.95 -12.32 -5.72
N PRO A 21 10.83 -12.40 -7.06
CA PRO A 21 9.91 -13.34 -7.66
C PRO A 21 10.37 -14.78 -7.42
N ILE A 22 9.49 -15.60 -6.88
CA ILE A 22 9.71 -17.04 -6.64
C ILE A 22 8.70 -17.86 -7.42
N ASP A 23 9.17 -18.98 -7.98
CA ASP A 23 8.33 -19.91 -8.72
C ASP A 23 7.80 -21.06 -7.82
N ASN A 24 8.42 -21.25 -6.65
CA ASN A 24 8.04 -22.27 -5.71
C ASN A 24 7.69 -21.68 -4.34
N THR A 25 6.42 -21.73 -3.99
CA THR A 25 5.88 -21.20 -2.72
C THR A 25 6.45 -21.87 -1.48
N SER A 26 6.94 -23.12 -1.58
CA SER A 26 7.58 -23.80 -0.45
C SER A 26 8.85 -23.09 0.05
N LEU A 27 9.46 -22.26 -0.80
CA LEU A 27 10.65 -21.49 -0.48
C LEU A 27 10.36 -20.13 0.18
N THR A 28 9.10 -19.73 0.27
CA THR A 28 8.69 -18.43 0.83
C THR A 28 9.30 -18.19 2.21
N LYS A 29 9.14 -19.14 3.14
CA LYS A 29 9.70 -19.03 4.50
C LYS A 29 11.23 -18.89 4.49
N THR A 30 11.89 -19.65 3.62
CA THR A 30 13.36 -19.61 3.50
C THR A 30 13.83 -18.22 3.07
N PHE A 31 13.19 -17.60 2.09
CA PHE A 31 13.54 -16.25 1.64
C PHE A 31 13.30 -15.18 2.71
N ILE A 32 12.18 -15.25 3.42
CA ILE A 32 11.86 -14.34 4.53
C ILE A 32 12.92 -14.46 5.63
N THR A 33 13.20 -15.70 6.10
CA THR A 33 14.05 -15.92 7.26
C THR A 33 15.53 -15.69 6.96
N ALA A 34 16.01 -16.14 5.77
CA ALA A 34 17.44 -16.11 5.47
C ALA A 34 17.92 -14.79 4.84
N ALA A 35 17.04 -14.03 4.23
CA ALA A 35 17.42 -12.85 3.46
C ALA A 35 16.60 -11.59 3.77
N GLU A 36 15.62 -11.68 4.69
CA GLU A 36 14.74 -10.55 5.05
C GLU A 36 14.14 -9.83 3.82
N VAL A 37 13.70 -10.61 2.85
CA VAL A 37 13.14 -10.10 1.60
C VAL A 37 11.66 -10.41 1.51
N LEU A 38 10.94 -9.69 0.65
CA LEU A 38 9.56 -9.99 0.33
C LEU A 38 9.51 -10.94 -0.89
N PRO A 39 9.26 -12.25 -0.68
CA PRO A 39 9.09 -13.19 -1.79
C PRO A 39 7.72 -12.99 -2.43
N LEU A 40 7.68 -12.90 -3.75
CA LEU A 40 6.46 -12.78 -4.54
C LEU A 40 6.27 -14.02 -5.42
N SER A 41 5.25 -14.83 -5.13
CA SER A 41 4.90 -15.98 -5.98
C SER A 41 4.01 -15.52 -7.14
N ARG A 42 4.53 -15.65 -8.35
CA ARG A 42 3.76 -15.34 -9.58
C ARG A 42 2.55 -16.25 -9.72
N ASP A 43 2.71 -17.54 -9.45
CA ASP A 43 1.64 -18.53 -9.59
C ASP A 43 0.50 -18.27 -8.60
N GLU A 44 0.83 -17.90 -7.34
CA GLU A 44 -0.20 -17.56 -6.36
C GLU A 44 -0.97 -16.29 -6.73
N VAL A 45 -0.28 -15.26 -7.19
CA VAL A 45 -0.93 -14.02 -7.66
C VAL A 45 -1.82 -14.31 -8.87
N SER A 46 -1.29 -15.03 -9.87
CA SER A 46 -2.06 -15.39 -11.06
C SER A 46 -3.29 -16.23 -10.71
N ALA A 47 -3.16 -17.24 -9.83
CA ALA A 47 -4.28 -18.07 -9.42
C ALA A 47 -5.40 -17.27 -8.73
N LYS A 48 -5.05 -16.31 -7.86
CA LYS A 48 -6.04 -15.42 -7.21
C LYS A 48 -6.76 -14.55 -8.24
N ILE A 49 -6.04 -14.00 -9.21
CA ILE A 49 -6.61 -13.18 -10.27
C ILE A 49 -7.54 -14.02 -11.16
N PHE A 50 -7.11 -15.22 -11.59
CA PHE A 50 -7.96 -16.12 -12.37
C PHE A 50 -9.23 -16.53 -11.62
N ALA A 51 -9.13 -16.82 -10.31
CA ALA A 51 -10.29 -17.11 -9.50
C ALA A 51 -11.25 -15.92 -9.45
N SER A 52 -10.74 -14.69 -9.28
CA SER A 52 -11.56 -13.48 -9.30
C SER A 52 -12.28 -13.30 -10.65
N TYR A 53 -11.60 -13.54 -11.78
CA TYR A 53 -12.23 -13.48 -13.11
C TYR A 53 -13.38 -14.49 -13.29
N LEU A 54 -13.28 -15.66 -12.65
CA LEU A 54 -14.34 -16.68 -12.76
C LEU A 54 -15.61 -16.32 -11.98
N PHE A 55 -15.47 -15.66 -10.85
CA PHE A 55 -16.57 -15.37 -9.93
C PHE A 55 -17.04 -13.92 -9.95
N GLU A 56 -16.12 -12.99 -10.21
CA GLU A 56 -16.36 -11.55 -10.09
C GLU A 56 -15.58 -10.80 -11.20
N PHE A 57 -16.01 -10.97 -12.44
CA PHE A 57 -15.29 -10.48 -13.62
C PHE A 57 -14.96 -8.97 -13.55
N ASP A 58 -15.94 -8.15 -13.15
CA ASP A 58 -15.74 -6.70 -13.06
C ASP A 58 -14.75 -6.31 -11.96
N VAL A 59 -14.72 -7.07 -10.85
CA VAL A 59 -13.75 -6.87 -9.75
C VAL A 59 -12.34 -7.15 -10.21
N ALA A 60 -12.13 -8.23 -10.99
CA ALA A 60 -10.81 -8.56 -11.53
C ALA A 60 -10.32 -7.49 -12.51
N THR A 61 -11.19 -7.01 -13.38
CA THR A 61 -10.89 -5.94 -14.34
C THR A 61 -10.51 -4.65 -13.60
N TYR A 62 -11.32 -4.26 -12.61
CA TYR A 62 -11.08 -3.08 -11.80
C TYR A 62 -9.77 -3.18 -10.99
N LEU A 63 -9.46 -4.36 -10.44
CA LEU A 63 -8.22 -4.60 -9.72
C LEU A 63 -6.98 -4.40 -10.62
N PHE A 64 -7.00 -4.88 -11.85
CA PHE A 64 -5.91 -4.66 -12.80
C PHE A 64 -5.69 -3.19 -13.11
N ASP A 65 -6.78 -2.46 -13.30
CA ASP A 65 -6.77 -1.03 -13.55
C ASP A 65 -6.12 -0.30 -12.36
N LEU A 66 -6.58 -0.58 -11.16
CA LEU A 66 -6.05 0.02 -9.92
C LEU A 66 -4.59 -0.33 -9.58
N LEU A 67 -4.06 -1.44 -10.10
CA LEU A 67 -2.65 -1.82 -9.91
C LEU A 67 -1.72 -1.14 -10.93
N THR A 68 -2.27 -0.53 -11.97
CA THR A 68 -1.52 0.24 -12.95
C THR A 68 -1.40 1.68 -12.44
N PRO A 69 -0.18 2.23 -12.30
CA PRO A 69 -0.03 3.63 -11.88
C PRO A 69 -0.76 4.57 -12.82
N ALA A 70 -1.49 5.53 -12.27
CA ALA A 70 -2.24 6.53 -13.03
C ALA A 70 -1.32 7.28 -14.00
N GLN A 71 -1.69 7.28 -15.28
CA GLN A 71 -0.94 7.94 -16.36
C GLN A 71 -1.52 9.31 -16.71
N ALA A 72 -2.78 9.55 -16.36
CA ALA A 72 -3.51 10.79 -16.60
C ALA A 72 -4.25 11.25 -15.34
N ASP A 73 -4.76 12.48 -15.37
CA ASP A 73 -5.44 13.09 -14.22
C ASP A 73 -6.75 12.38 -13.84
N ASP A 74 -7.38 11.69 -14.77
CA ASP A 74 -8.62 10.94 -14.61
C ASP A 74 -8.43 9.43 -14.40
N ASP A 75 -7.20 8.92 -14.57
CA ASP A 75 -6.86 7.53 -14.24
C ASP A 75 -6.82 7.32 -12.72
N TYR A 76 -7.32 6.19 -12.26
CA TYR A 76 -7.35 5.81 -10.85
C TYR A 76 -6.34 4.71 -10.56
N ASP A 77 -5.66 4.81 -9.40
CA ASP A 77 -4.80 3.75 -8.88
C ASP A 77 -4.87 3.67 -7.35
N ILE A 78 -4.19 2.68 -6.79
CA ILE A 78 -4.03 2.56 -5.34
C ILE A 78 -2.69 3.18 -4.96
N GLN A 79 -2.74 4.20 -4.11
CA GLN A 79 -1.57 4.91 -3.63
C GLN A 79 -1.45 4.88 -2.10
N GLN A 80 -0.24 5.09 -1.63
CA GLN A 80 0.10 5.16 -0.22
C GLN A 80 0.71 6.53 0.09
N HIS A 81 0.06 7.29 0.97
CA HIS A 81 0.48 8.63 1.37
C HIS A 81 0.85 8.67 2.84
N LEU A 82 2.08 9.08 3.16
CA LEU A 82 2.52 9.31 4.53
C LEU A 82 1.82 10.54 5.11
N LEU A 83 1.23 10.40 6.29
CA LEU A 83 0.63 11.51 7.02
C LEU A 83 1.70 12.21 7.87
N PRO A 84 2.10 13.45 7.53
CA PRO A 84 3.09 14.16 8.31
C PRO A 84 2.56 14.56 9.69
N ALA A 85 3.46 14.69 10.65
CA ALA A 85 3.13 15.19 11.97
C ALA A 85 2.55 16.63 11.88
N GLY A 86 1.52 16.89 12.68
CA GLY A 86 0.83 18.19 12.68
C GLY A 86 -0.21 18.37 11.56
N ASN A 87 -0.40 17.37 10.69
CA ASN A 87 -1.47 17.42 9.71
C ASN A 87 -2.85 17.42 10.38
N GLY A 88 -3.81 18.12 9.79
CA GLY A 88 -5.17 18.26 10.33
C GLY A 88 -5.97 16.96 10.47
N PHE A 89 -5.55 15.86 9.82
CA PHE A 89 -6.15 14.54 9.99
C PHE A 89 -5.64 13.78 11.21
N CYS A 90 -4.51 14.20 11.81
CA CYS A 90 -3.99 13.57 13.02
C CYS A 90 -4.97 13.74 14.19
N GLY A 91 -5.31 12.65 14.86
CA GLY A 91 -6.27 12.61 15.96
C GLY A 91 -7.74 12.52 15.55
N MET A 92 -8.05 12.59 14.24
CA MET A 92 -9.40 12.38 13.73
C MET A 92 -9.73 10.88 13.67
N ALA A 93 -11.02 10.56 13.79
CA ALA A 93 -11.51 9.20 13.58
C ALA A 93 -11.40 8.81 12.10
N TYR A 94 -11.18 7.52 11.84
CA TYR A 94 -11.09 6.97 10.48
C TYR A 94 -12.28 7.36 9.60
N SER A 95 -13.50 7.24 10.14
CA SER A 95 -14.73 7.63 9.42
C SER A 95 -14.74 9.10 9.01
N ASP A 96 -14.26 9.99 9.89
CA ASP A 96 -14.24 11.43 9.59
C ASP A 96 -13.21 11.76 8.52
N VAL A 97 -12.02 11.13 8.60
CA VAL A 97 -10.98 11.27 7.58
C VAL A 97 -11.45 10.70 6.24
N PHE A 98 -12.12 9.53 6.25
CA PHE A 98 -12.72 8.94 5.05
C PHE A 98 -13.68 9.92 4.35
N VAL A 99 -14.61 10.51 5.13
CA VAL A 99 -15.58 11.48 4.59
C VAL A 99 -14.89 12.74 4.07
N ALA A 100 -13.90 13.26 4.81
CA ALA A 100 -13.15 14.44 4.40
C ALA A 100 -12.38 14.22 3.09
N LEU A 101 -11.65 13.11 2.99
CA LEU A 101 -10.90 12.74 1.79
C LEU A 101 -11.81 12.55 0.58
N LYS A 102 -12.97 11.88 0.77
CA LYS A 102 -13.94 11.71 -0.31
C LYS A 102 -14.50 13.03 -0.80
N LYS A 103 -14.87 13.95 0.10
CA LYS A 103 -15.46 15.24 -0.25
C LYS A 103 -14.47 16.21 -0.88
N GLN A 104 -13.25 16.28 -0.36
CA GLN A 104 -12.27 17.29 -0.75
C GLN A 104 -11.44 16.86 -1.97
N TYR A 105 -11.10 15.58 -2.05
CA TYR A 105 -10.16 15.06 -3.05
C TYR A 105 -10.77 13.98 -3.96
N ASN A 106 -12.04 13.60 -3.75
CA ASN A 106 -12.65 12.43 -4.40
C ASN A 106 -11.82 11.15 -4.21
N ALA A 107 -11.11 11.03 -3.08
CA ALA A 107 -10.29 9.89 -2.72
C ALA A 107 -11.07 8.93 -1.81
N ILE A 108 -10.84 7.62 -1.95
CA ILE A 108 -11.44 6.58 -1.12
C ILE A 108 -10.36 6.01 -0.19
N LEU A 109 -10.51 6.22 1.12
CA LEU A 109 -9.61 5.65 2.12
C LEU A 109 -9.97 4.18 2.37
N ILE A 110 -9.12 3.24 1.93
CA ILE A 110 -9.39 1.80 2.01
C ILE A 110 -8.62 1.09 3.13
N GLY A 111 -7.67 1.78 3.73
CA GLY A 111 -6.86 1.23 4.81
C GLY A 111 -5.88 2.22 5.38
N VAL A 112 -5.28 1.82 6.49
CA VAL A 112 -4.23 2.57 7.18
C VAL A 112 -3.11 1.62 7.56
N SER A 113 -1.87 2.02 7.33
CA SER A 113 -0.70 1.27 7.73
C SER A 113 0.06 2.06 8.79
N SER A 114 0.19 1.50 9.99
CA SER A 114 0.83 2.11 11.15
C SER A 114 2.06 1.34 11.57
N ILE A 115 2.99 2.01 12.25
CA ILE A 115 4.14 1.34 12.85
C ILE A 115 3.68 0.55 14.07
N GLY A 116 3.87 -0.77 14.05
CA GLY A 116 3.60 -1.65 15.17
C GLY A 116 4.66 -1.56 16.27
N PRO A 117 4.44 -2.25 17.41
CA PRO A 117 5.38 -2.29 18.52
C PRO A 117 6.75 -2.88 18.19
N ASP A 118 6.80 -3.68 17.12
CA ASP A 118 8.00 -4.30 16.55
C ASP A 118 8.78 -3.37 15.60
N GLY A 119 8.27 -2.16 15.35
CA GLY A 119 8.84 -1.21 14.41
C GLY A 119 8.46 -1.47 12.94
N GLU A 120 7.69 -2.51 12.66
CA GLU A 120 7.23 -2.85 11.33
C GLU A 120 5.86 -2.23 11.03
N TYR A 121 5.62 -1.91 9.75
CA TYR A 121 4.32 -1.39 9.33
C TYR A 121 3.27 -2.51 9.28
N GLN A 122 2.14 -2.27 9.95
CA GLN A 122 1.00 -3.17 9.99
C GLN A 122 -0.20 -2.55 9.28
N LEU A 123 -0.62 -3.20 8.18
CA LEU A 123 -1.77 -2.76 7.39
C LEU A 123 -3.08 -3.18 8.03
N SER A 124 -3.91 -2.20 8.38
CA SER A 124 -5.31 -2.38 8.76
C SER A 124 -6.21 -2.03 7.57
N LYS A 125 -6.91 -3.03 7.04
CA LYS A 125 -7.84 -2.87 5.91
C LYS A 125 -9.21 -2.48 6.46
N ASN A 126 -9.78 -1.38 5.96
CA ASN A 126 -11.08 -0.87 6.40
C ASN A 126 -11.22 -0.94 7.94
N PRO A 127 -10.40 -0.21 8.70
CA PRO A 127 -10.42 -0.26 10.16
C PRO A 127 -11.76 0.23 10.73
N ALA A 128 -11.97 0.01 12.03
CA ALA A 128 -13.17 0.49 12.71
C ALA A 128 -13.31 2.02 12.61
N ASP A 129 -14.55 2.50 12.53
CA ASP A 129 -14.88 3.92 12.31
C ASP A 129 -14.23 4.86 13.34
N ASN A 130 -14.12 4.42 14.58
CA ASN A 130 -13.56 5.18 15.68
C ASN A 130 -12.04 5.06 15.85
N ARG A 131 -11.34 4.32 14.97
CA ARG A 131 -9.88 4.27 14.98
C ARG A 131 -9.31 5.67 14.74
N LEU A 132 -8.46 6.14 15.63
CA LEU A 132 -7.79 7.43 15.42
C LEU A 132 -6.65 7.29 14.40
N ILE A 133 -6.54 8.27 13.53
CA ILE A 133 -5.44 8.40 12.57
C ILE A 133 -4.30 9.13 13.27
N GLU A 134 -3.10 8.58 13.19
CA GLU A 134 -1.94 9.11 13.90
C GLU A 134 -0.89 9.68 12.94
N SER A 135 0.00 10.49 13.47
CA SER A 135 1.15 10.98 12.69
C SER A 135 2.05 9.81 12.27
N ASN A 136 2.59 9.88 11.08
CA ASN A 136 3.36 8.82 10.42
C ASN A 136 2.57 7.56 10.03
N ASP A 137 1.24 7.57 10.17
CA ASP A 137 0.41 6.60 9.49
C ASP A 137 0.53 6.76 7.97
N TYR A 138 0.50 5.66 7.24
CA TYR A 138 0.26 5.68 5.81
C TYR A 138 -1.22 5.51 5.51
N LEU A 139 -1.81 6.44 4.79
CA LEU A 139 -3.16 6.34 4.27
C LEU A 139 -3.12 5.58 2.94
N ILE A 140 -3.89 4.50 2.84
CA ILE A 140 -4.01 3.70 1.61
C ILE A 140 -5.27 4.15 0.90
N LEU A 141 -5.11 4.71 -0.28
CA LEU A 141 -6.16 5.44 -1.00
C LEU A 141 -6.36 4.89 -2.41
N ILE A 142 -7.61 4.91 -2.86
CA ILE A 142 -7.94 4.88 -4.29
C ILE A 142 -8.27 6.31 -4.69
N LEU A 143 -7.51 6.86 -5.63
CA LEU A 143 -7.70 8.23 -6.11
C LEU A 143 -7.16 8.40 -7.53
N SER A 144 -7.60 9.47 -8.20
CA SER A 144 -7.08 9.81 -9.52
C SER A 144 -5.74 10.54 -9.46
N GLY A 145 -4.99 10.57 -10.57
CA GLY A 145 -3.73 11.29 -10.67
C GLY A 145 -3.85 12.76 -10.29
N GLY A 146 -4.87 13.46 -10.77
CA GLY A 146 -5.13 14.86 -10.42
C GLY A 146 -5.51 15.06 -8.95
N SER A 147 -6.19 14.10 -8.34
CA SER A 147 -6.50 14.12 -6.90
C SER A 147 -5.27 13.87 -6.05
N SER A 148 -4.39 12.98 -6.49
CA SER A 148 -3.11 12.69 -5.83
C SER A 148 -2.23 13.94 -5.74
N ASN A 149 -2.10 14.69 -6.82
CA ASN A 149 -1.32 15.92 -6.85
C ASN A 149 -1.86 16.94 -5.83
N ARG A 150 -3.17 17.19 -5.81
CA ARG A 150 -3.80 18.12 -4.85
C ARG A 150 -3.66 17.67 -3.40
N LEU A 151 -3.79 16.37 -3.14
CA LEU A 151 -3.61 15.82 -1.80
C LEU A 151 -2.16 15.97 -1.32
N ASN A 152 -1.18 15.67 -2.18
CA ASN A 152 0.24 15.81 -1.85
C ASN A 152 0.59 17.28 -1.51
N GLU A 153 0.10 18.24 -2.28
CA GLU A 153 0.27 19.67 -1.98
C GLU A 153 -0.31 20.02 -0.61
N ALA A 154 -1.52 19.55 -0.31
CA ALA A 154 -2.18 19.80 0.98
C ALA A 154 -1.45 19.16 2.17
N LEU A 155 -0.93 17.93 2.00
CA LEU A 155 -0.16 17.25 3.03
C LEU A 155 1.18 17.96 3.30
N GLN A 156 1.83 18.51 2.27
CA GLN A 156 3.08 19.26 2.41
C GLN A 156 2.87 20.65 3.00
N ALA A 157 1.80 21.35 2.64
CA ALA A 157 1.48 22.67 3.17
C ALA A 157 1.21 22.70 4.69
N SER A 158 0.91 21.55 5.28
CA SER A 158 0.67 21.43 6.74
C SER A 158 1.94 21.40 7.58
N ILE A 159 3.13 21.46 6.96
CA ILE A 159 4.44 21.39 7.63
C ILE A 159 5.06 22.80 7.83
N GLY A 160 4.40 23.87 7.37
CA GLY A 160 4.86 25.26 7.41
C GLY A 160 4.41 26.05 8.64
#